data_d1da04604fb204aad3626ef2548871cd
#
_entry.id   d1da04604fb204aad3626ef2548871cd
#
_cell.length_a   1.000
_cell.length_b   1.000
_cell.length_c   1.000
_cell.angle_alpha   90.00
_cell.angle_beta   90.00
_cell.angle_gamma   90.00
#
_symmetry.space_group_name_H-M   'P 1'
#
loop_
_entity.id
_entity.type
_entity.pdbx_description
1 polymer ?
#
loop_
_entity_poly.entity_id
_entity_poly.type
_entity_poly.pdbx_seq_one_letter_code
_entity_poly.pdbx_strand_id
1 'polypeptide(L)'
;MFVRGVLGAVIGAMAGALVWGALTHFLHVEIGYVAWGIGAAAGFLALAFSGGEGSPALGASSAVIALLGIVVGKLFAFWLALGNLGSPPANPEQVALSMLADSIVEEYQAAGKPVIFPPGKNPENAHERQDYPQAIWAEAQARWQATSPEERKAALDDLAKGVQFSAVDRMHMSILALRNGAGLSAFDLLWVFLAVSTAFKLGSGGESS
;
A
#
# COMPACT_ATOMS: atom_id res chain seq x y z
N MET A 1 4.22 -31.21 21.33
CA MET A 1 5.17 -30.14 20.95
C MET A 1 4.85 -29.54 19.58
N PHE A 2 4.68 -30.32 18.52
CA PHE A 2 4.42 -29.84 17.14
C PHE A 2 3.26 -28.81 17.03
N VAL A 3 2.06 -29.11 17.56
CA VAL A 3 0.89 -28.20 17.49
C VAL A 3 1.18 -26.84 18.17
N ARG A 4 1.90 -26.83 19.29
CA ARG A 4 2.31 -25.58 19.95
C ARG A 4 3.26 -24.77 19.07
N GLY A 5 4.21 -25.45 18.41
CA GLY A 5 5.11 -24.80 17.46
C GLY A 5 4.38 -24.18 16.27
N VAL A 6 3.38 -24.89 15.70
CA VAL A 6 2.53 -24.34 14.62
C VAL A 6 1.76 -23.10 15.10
N LEU A 7 1.21 -23.11 16.32
CA LEU A 7 0.56 -21.94 16.91
C LEU A 7 1.54 -20.77 17.05
N GLY A 8 2.78 -21.04 17.50
CA GLY A 8 3.85 -20.04 17.56
C GLY A 8 4.15 -19.43 16.18
N ALA A 9 4.24 -20.25 15.14
CA ALA A 9 4.42 -19.77 13.75
C ALA A 9 3.29 -18.83 13.32
N VAL A 10 2.04 -19.20 13.60
CA VAL A 10 0.87 -18.35 13.27
C VAL A 10 0.93 -17.01 13.99
N ILE A 11 1.22 -17.02 15.28
CA ILE A 11 1.35 -15.78 16.07
C ILE A 11 2.47 -14.90 15.50
N GLY A 12 3.63 -15.49 15.17
CA GLY A 12 4.75 -14.76 14.59
C GLY A 12 4.42 -14.13 13.23
N ALA A 13 3.77 -14.90 12.35
CA ALA A 13 3.37 -14.44 11.04
C ALA A 13 2.30 -13.32 11.13
N MET A 14 1.33 -13.44 12.03
CA MET A 14 0.30 -12.41 12.23
C MET A 14 0.90 -11.12 12.81
N ALA A 15 1.76 -11.23 13.82
CA ALA A 15 2.44 -10.06 14.38
C ALA A 15 3.27 -9.33 13.30
N GLY A 16 4.02 -10.07 12.50
CA GLY A 16 4.77 -9.52 11.38
C GLY A 16 3.90 -8.87 10.32
N ALA A 17 2.76 -9.48 9.96
CA ALA A 17 1.80 -8.91 9.01
C ALA A 17 1.20 -7.57 9.51
N LEU A 18 0.88 -7.48 10.80
CA LEU A 18 0.39 -6.24 11.42
C LEU A 18 1.46 -5.14 11.42
N VAL A 19 2.71 -5.50 11.77
CA VAL A 19 3.84 -4.57 11.69
C VAL A 19 4.05 -4.07 10.27
N TRP A 20 3.95 -4.95 9.25
CA TRP A 20 4.04 -4.54 7.86
C TRP A 20 2.97 -3.50 7.50
N GLY A 21 1.70 -3.81 7.77
CA GLY A 21 0.60 -2.88 7.50
C GLY A 21 0.80 -1.53 8.19
N ALA A 22 1.26 -1.53 9.44
CA ALA A 22 1.55 -0.30 10.18
C ALA A 22 2.71 0.49 9.54
N LEU A 23 3.83 -0.16 9.19
CA LEU A 23 4.97 0.49 8.55
C LEU A 23 4.59 1.10 7.20
N THR A 24 3.88 0.36 6.37
CA THR A 24 3.40 0.86 5.07
C THR A 24 2.46 2.05 5.24
N HIS A 25 1.57 2.00 6.22
CA HIS A 25 0.60 3.06 6.49
C HIS A 25 1.26 4.36 6.99
N PHE A 26 2.19 4.25 7.95
CA PHE A 26 2.78 5.45 8.59
C PHE A 26 4.01 5.98 7.86
N LEU A 27 4.81 5.11 7.25
CA LEU A 27 6.08 5.51 6.62
C LEU A 27 5.98 5.65 5.10
N HIS A 28 4.88 5.19 4.49
CA HIS A 28 4.64 5.20 3.03
C HIS A 28 5.78 4.56 2.23
N VAL A 29 6.46 3.57 2.81
CA VAL A 29 7.57 2.84 2.18
C VAL A 29 7.27 1.35 2.14
N GLU A 30 7.41 0.76 0.97
CA GLU A 30 7.42 -0.68 0.81
C GLU A 30 8.83 -1.21 1.07
N ILE A 31 9.00 -1.89 2.20
CA ILE A 31 10.31 -2.37 2.61
C ILE A 31 10.31 -3.89 2.52
N GLY A 32 10.93 -4.44 1.47
CA GLY A 32 10.98 -5.88 1.22
C GLY A 32 11.55 -6.71 2.39
N TYR A 33 12.49 -6.16 3.18
CA TYR A 33 13.04 -6.88 4.33
C TYR A 33 12.01 -7.14 5.46
N VAL A 34 10.85 -6.45 5.48
CA VAL A 34 9.77 -6.77 6.42
C VAL A 34 9.20 -8.15 6.14
N ALA A 35 9.14 -8.56 4.88
CA ALA A 35 8.75 -9.92 4.50
C ALA A 35 9.70 -10.97 5.12
N TRP A 36 11.02 -10.70 5.08
CA TRP A 36 12.00 -11.54 5.76
C TRP A 36 11.77 -11.59 7.28
N GLY A 37 11.46 -10.44 7.90
CA GLY A 37 11.10 -10.34 9.32
C GLY A 37 9.91 -11.22 9.70
N ILE A 38 8.87 -11.30 8.85
CA ILE A 38 7.73 -12.22 9.04
C ILE A 38 8.20 -13.67 9.08
N GLY A 39 9.07 -14.06 8.15
CA GLY A 39 9.67 -15.41 8.12
C GLY A 39 10.47 -15.72 9.38
N ALA A 40 11.31 -14.78 9.81
CA ALA A 40 12.10 -14.92 11.03
C ALA A 40 11.21 -15.04 12.27
N ALA A 41 10.18 -14.21 12.43
CA ALA A 41 9.23 -14.25 13.54
C ALA A 41 8.45 -15.58 13.57
N ALA A 42 7.94 -16.01 12.41
CA ALA A 42 7.22 -17.28 12.31
C ALA A 42 8.09 -18.48 12.72
N GLY A 43 9.29 -18.58 12.18
CA GLY A 43 10.22 -19.68 12.49
C GLY A 43 10.72 -19.65 13.95
N PHE A 44 11.09 -18.47 14.45
CA PHE A 44 11.56 -18.30 15.82
C PHE A 44 10.48 -18.66 16.85
N LEU A 45 9.26 -18.16 16.69
CA LEU A 45 8.17 -18.47 17.61
C LEU A 45 7.71 -19.92 17.47
N ALA A 46 7.80 -20.52 16.28
CA ALA A 46 7.57 -21.95 16.11
C ALA A 46 8.51 -22.78 16.98
N LEU A 47 9.80 -22.49 16.93
CA LEU A 47 10.82 -23.17 17.73
C LEU A 47 10.61 -22.91 19.23
N ALA A 48 10.39 -21.67 19.64
CA ALA A 48 10.18 -21.30 21.04
C ALA A 48 8.95 -22.01 21.63
N PHE A 49 7.82 -22.02 20.93
CA PHE A 49 6.57 -22.64 21.40
C PHE A 49 6.61 -24.18 21.35
N SER A 50 7.49 -24.77 20.53
CA SER A 50 7.74 -26.23 20.55
C SER A 50 8.60 -26.66 21.73
N GLY A 51 9.10 -25.71 22.53
CA GLY A 51 10.03 -26.01 23.65
C GLY A 51 11.48 -26.18 23.17
N GLY A 52 11.84 -25.62 22.02
CA GLY A 52 13.15 -25.77 21.41
C GLY A 52 13.31 -27.04 20.55
N GLU A 53 12.26 -27.86 20.46
CA GLU A 53 12.25 -29.07 19.63
C GLU A 53 11.87 -28.74 18.18
N GLY A 54 12.87 -28.46 17.35
CA GLY A 54 12.70 -28.29 15.91
C GLY A 54 12.48 -29.62 15.20
N SER A 55 11.85 -29.58 14.04
CA SER A 55 11.74 -30.73 13.14
C SER A 55 11.53 -30.26 11.70
N PRO A 56 11.91 -31.07 10.69
CA PRO A 56 11.65 -30.72 9.29
C PRO A 56 10.17 -30.42 9.00
N ALA A 57 9.25 -31.14 9.65
CA ALA A 57 7.81 -30.90 9.52
C ALA A 57 7.40 -29.54 10.11
N LEU A 58 7.97 -29.15 11.26
CA LEU A 58 7.70 -27.84 11.88
C LEU A 58 8.32 -26.72 11.03
N GLY A 59 9.53 -26.92 10.49
CA GLY A 59 10.16 -25.99 9.56
C GLY A 59 9.32 -25.77 8.29
N ALA A 60 8.82 -26.85 7.67
CA ALA A 60 7.95 -26.76 6.51
C ALA A 60 6.63 -26.03 6.82
N SER A 61 6.02 -26.34 7.95
CA SER A 61 4.80 -25.64 8.41
C SER A 61 5.05 -24.15 8.63
N SER A 62 6.18 -23.80 9.29
CA SER A 62 6.58 -22.39 9.51
C SER A 62 6.81 -21.63 8.22
N ALA A 63 7.42 -22.28 7.21
CA ALA A 63 7.65 -21.71 5.89
C ALA A 63 6.33 -21.40 5.15
N VAL A 64 5.38 -22.34 5.17
CA VAL A 64 4.04 -22.13 4.59
C VAL A 64 3.30 -21.02 5.33
N ILE A 65 3.33 -21.01 6.66
CA ILE A 65 2.67 -20.00 7.48
C ILE A 65 3.30 -18.61 7.24
N ALA A 66 4.63 -18.52 7.11
CA ALA A 66 5.30 -17.27 6.78
C ALA A 66 4.86 -16.72 5.41
N LEU A 67 4.76 -17.60 4.40
CA LEU A 67 4.27 -17.21 3.07
C LEU A 67 2.83 -16.67 3.13
N LEU A 68 1.95 -17.34 3.86
CA LEU A 68 0.59 -16.87 4.08
C LEU A 68 0.57 -15.54 4.84
N GLY A 69 1.43 -15.36 5.84
CA GLY A 69 1.59 -14.11 6.58
C GLY A 69 2.02 -12.94 5.68
N ILE A 70 2.92 -13.17 4.72
CA ILE A 70 3.34 -12.18 3.73
C ILE A 70 2.15 -11.76 2.85
N VAL A 71 1.38 -12.73 2.35
CA VAL A 71 0.18 -12.45 1.54
C VAL A 71 -0.84 -11.64 2.33
N VAL A 72 -1.14 -12.05 3.57
CA VAL A 72 -2.06 -11.34 4.47
C VAL A 72 -1.53 -9.93 4.77
N GLY A 73 -0.23 -9.77 5.03
CA GLY A 73 0.39 -8.47 5.27
C GLY A 73 0.24 -7.52 4.07
N LYS A 74 0.47 -8.00 2.85
CA LYS A 74 0.24 -7.21 1.62
C LYS A 74 -1.22 -6.84 1.43
N LEU A 75 -2.14 -7.79 1.59
CA LEU A 75 -3.58 -7.51 1.51
C LEU A 75 -4.02 -6.46 2.54
N PHE A 76 -3.50 -6.55 3.76
CA PHE A 76 -3.80 -5.60 4.82
C PHE A 76 -3.22 -4.21 4.53
N ALA A 77 -2.01 -4.12 4.00
CA ALA A 77 -1.40 -2.87 3.56
C ALA A 77 -2.23 -2.19 2.46
N PHE A 78 -2.66 -2.93 1.42
CA PHE A 78 -3.56 -2.42 0.39
C PHE A 78 -4.90 -1.96 0.96
N TRP A 79 -5.48 -2.75 1.87
CA TRP A 79 -6.75 -2.40 2.51
C TRP A 79 -6.66 -1.09 3.31
N LEU A 80 -5.55 -0.86 4.00
CA LEU A 80 -5.29 0.39 4.70
C LEU A 80 -5.08 1.55 3.71
N ALA A 81 -4.30 1.34 2.66
CA ALA A 81 -4.04 2.36 1.63
C ALA A 81 -5.35 2.82 0.96
N LEU A 82 -6.24 1.88 0.60
CA LEU A 82 -7.57 2.19 0.05
C LEU A 82 -8.47 2.94 1.06
N GLY A 83 -8.29 2.70 2.36
CA GLY A 83 -8.98 3.46 3.39
C GLY A 83 -8.57 4.94 3.40
N ASN A 84 -7.31 5.23 3.13
CA ASN A 84 -6.81 6.60 3.05
C ASN A 84 -7.27 7.33 1.79
N LEU A 85 -7.40 6.63 0.64
CA LEU A 85 -7.92 7.21 -0.60
C LEU A 85 -9.35 7.72 -0.46
N GLY A 86 -10.13 7.15 0.46
CA GLY A 86 -11.49 7.57 0.77
C GLY A 86 -11.59 8.71 1.78
N SER A 87 -10.48 9.17 2.36
CA SER A 87 -10.50 10.26 3.32
C SER A 87 -10.78 11.60 2.63
N PRO A 88 -11.63 12.47 3.23
CA PRO A 88 -11.82 13.80 2.70
C PRO A 88 -10.48 14.54 2.57
N PRO A 89 -10.24 15.25 1.48
CA PRO A 89 -9.01 16.03 1.33
C PRO A 89 -8.95 17.15 2.38
N ALA A 90 -7.73 17.39 2.90
CA ALA A 90 -7.51 18.46 3.88
C ALA A 90 -7.87 19.86 3.33
N ASN A 91 -7.76 20.03 2.01
CA ASN A 91 -8.15 21.25 1.31
C ASN A 91 -8.98 20.92 0.06
N PRO A 92 -10.31 20.77 0.17
CA PRO A 92 -11.18 20.44 -0.95
C PRO A 92 -11.11 21.47 -2.10
N GLU A 93 -10.91 22.76 -1.79
CA GLU A 93 -10.81 23.80 -2.82
C GLU A 93 -9.53 23.65 -3.67
N GLN A 94 -8.42 23.31 -3.05
CA GLN A 94 -7.18 23.05 -3.78
C GLN A 94 -7.33 21.83 -4.70
N VAL A 95 -8.04 20.79 -4.26
CA VAL A 95 -8.33 19.62 -5.08
C VAL A 95 -9.24 19.99 -6.25
N ALA A 96 -10.28 20.78 -6.02
CA ALA A 96 -11.15 21.27 -7.10
C ALA A 96 -10.36 22.08 -8.15
N LEU A 97 -9.44 22.93 -7.69
CA LEU A 97 -8.58 23.72 -8.58
C LEU A 97 -7.59 22.84 -9.36
N SER A 98 -7.01 21.80 -8.74
CA SER A 98 -6.12 20.88 -9.48
C SER A 98 -6.90 20.07 -10.53
N MET A 99 -8.11 19.60 -10.24
CA MET A 99 -8.97 18.92 -11.22
C MET A 99 -9.32 19.83 -12.42
N LEU A 100 -9.60 21.12 -12.16
CA LEU A 100 -9.81 22.09 -13.23
C LEU A 100 -8.52 22.33 -14.04
N ALA A 101 -7.37 22.42 -13.39
CA ALA A 101 -6.09 22.58 -14.06
C ALA A 101 -5.78 21.38 -14.95
N ASP A 102 -6.05 20.15 -14.50
CA ASP A 102 -5.90 18.93 -15.31
C ASP A 102 -6.80 18.96 -16.54
N SER A 103 -8.06 19.34 -16.40
CA SER A 103 -8.97 19.45 -17.55
C SER A 103 -8.51 20.50 -18.56
N ILE A 104 -7.95 21.63 -18.09
CA ILE A 104 -7.38 22.65 -18.95
C ILE A 104 -6.14 22.13 -19.69
N VAL A 105 -5.27 21.37 -19.01
CA VAL A 105 -4.13 20.70 -19.64
C VAL A 105 -4.58 19.79 -20.76
N GLU A 106 -5.60 18.94 -20.51
CA GLU A 106 -6.18 18.07 -21.54
C GLU A 106 -6.75 18.86 -22.72
N GLU A 107 -7.49 19.95 -22.46
CA GLU A 107 -8.01 20.84 -23.50
C GLU A 107 -6.87 21.44 -24.37
N TYR A 108 -5.79 21.91 -23.73
CA TYR A 108 -4.63 22.46 -24.45
C TYR A 108 -3.94 21.39 -25.29
N GLN A 109 -3.74 20.19 -24.74
CA GLN A 109 -3.13 19.07 -25.48
C GLN A 109 -4.00 18.64 -26.67
N ALA A 110 -5.31 18.54 -26.49
CA ALA A 110 -6.25 18.23 -27.56
C ALA A 110 -6.25 19.29 -28.67
N ALA A 111 -6.02 20.56 -28.31
CA ALA A 111 -5.89 21.67 -29.26
C ALA A 111 -4.49 21.78 -29.88
N GLY A 112 -3.58 20.86 -29.60
CA GLY A 112 -2.18 20.89 -30.09
C GLY A 112 -1.32 22.01 -29.49
N LYS A 113 -1.76 22.62 -28.38
CA LYS A 113 -1.01 23.67 -27.69
C LYS A 113 0.01 23.04 -26.73
N PRO A 114 1.27 23.46 -26.77
CA PRO A 114 2.27 22.93 -25.83
C PRO A 114 1.98 23.39 -24.41
N VAL A 115 2.05 22.46 -23.45
CA VAL A 115 1.99 22.76 -22.01
C VAL A 115 3.36 22.43 -21.41
N ILE A 116 4.06 23.45 -20.91
CA ILE A 116 5.40 23.31 -20.33
C ILE A 116 5.27 23.30 -18.80
N PHE A 117 5.45 22.14 -18.21
CA PHE A 117 5.46 21.96 -16.76
C PHE A 117 6.77 22.42 -16.13
N PRO A 118 6.77 22.76 -14.83
CA PRO A 118 7.99 22.97 -14.07
C PRO A 118 8.93 21.74 -14.10
N PRO A 119 10.24 21.92 -13.87
CA PRO A 119 11.21 20.83 -13.90
C PRO A 119 10.79 19.66 -12.99
N GLY A 120 10.76 18.43 -13.54
CA GLY A 120 10.39 17.21 -12.82
C GLY A 120 8.88 17.00 -12.64
N LYS A 121 8.04 17.88 -13.19
CA LYS A 121 6.58 17.76 -13.15
C LYS A 121 6.01 17.42 -14.52
N ASN A 122 4.88 16.71 -14.50
CA ASN A 122 4.09 16.32 -15.66
C ASN A 122 2.61 16.16 -15.23
N PRO A 123 1.67 15.92 -16.15
CA PRO A 123 0.26 15.77 -15.78
C PRO A 123 -0.03 14.67 -14.75
N GLU A 124 0.80 13.62 -14.72
CA GLU A 124 0.57 12.45 -13.84
C GLU A 124 0.97 12.70 -12.37
N ASN A 125 1.88 13.66 -12.13
CA ASN A 125 2.43 13.94 -10.80
C ASN A 125 2.25 15.39 -10.33
N ALA A 126 1.47 16.19 -11.04
CA ALA A 126 1.11 17.55 -10.64
C ALA A 126 -0.15 17.51 -9.77
N HIS A 127 -0.07 18.01 -8.53
CA HIS A 127 -1.19 18.01 -7.58
C HIS A 127 -1.36 19.34 -6.85
N GLU A 128 -0.33 20.18 -6.84
CA GLU A 128 -0.33 21.43 -6.14
C GLU A 128 -0.11 22.62 -7.09
N ARG A 129 -0.48 23.82 -6.66
CA ARG A 129 -0.34 25.05 -7.45
C ARG A 129 1.03 25.21 -8.13
N GLN A 130 2.10 24.88 -7.41
CA GLN A 130 3.49 25.03 -7.86
C GLN A 130 3.90 24.00 -8.93
N ASP A 131 3.11 22.93 -9.07
CA ASP A 131 3.36 21.85 -10.00
C ASP A 131 2.85 22.15 -11.40
N TYR A 132 1.93 23.13 -11.52
CA TYR A 132 1.34 23.54 -12.79
C TYR A 132 2.01 24.78 -13.38
N PRO A 133 1.99 24.93 -14.71
CA PRO A 133 2.32 26.20 -15.34
C PRO A 133 1.43 27.31 -14.80
N GLN A 134 2.03 28.48 -14.53
CA GLN A 134 1.32 29.61 -13.94
C GLN A 134 0.06 30.01 -14.73
N ALA A 135 0.12 29.96 -16.04
CA ALA A 135 -1.00 30.30 -16.93
C ALA A 135 -2.18 29.32 -16.76
N ILE A 136 -1.90 28.00 -16.67
CA ILE A 136 -2.91 26.96 -16.43
C ILE A 136 -3.59 27.16 -15.09
N TRP A 137 -2.78 27.38 -14.03
CA TRP A 137 -3.32 27.60 -12.70
C TRP A 137 -4.17 28.88 -12.60
N ALA A 138 -3.73 29.98 -13.24
CA ALA A 138 -4.49 31.21 -13.28
C ALA A 138 -5.83 31.05 -14.01
N GLU A 139 -5.85 30.29 -15.09
CA GLU A 139 -7.09 29.97 -15.82
C GLU A 139 -8.01 29.08 -14.98
N ALA A 140 -7.48 28.07 -14.28
CA ALA A 140 -8.26 27.25 -13.37
C ALA A 140 -8.90 28.11 -12.27
N GLN A 141 -8.16 29.03 -11.66
CA GLN A 141 -8.70 29.97 -10.69
C GLN A 141 -9.80 30.87 -11.27
N ALA A 142 -9.61 31.39 -12.48
CA ALA A 142 -10.61 32.22 -13.16
C ALA A 142 -11.91 31.43 -13.44
N ARG A 143 -11.80 30.20 -13.93
CA ARG A 143 -12.97 29.31 -14.16
C ARG A 143 -13.65 28.97 -12.84
N TRP A 144 -12.89 28.68 -11.79
CA TRP A 144 -13.45 28.42 -10.45
C TRP A 144 -14.21 29.62 -9.88
N GLN A 145 -13.68 30.83 -10.07
CA GLN A 145 -14.35 32.06 -9.62
C GLN A 145 -15.61 32.40 -10.45
N ALA A 146 -15.63 32.02 -11.72
CA ALA A 146 -16.78 32.19 -12.60
C ALA A 146 -17.92 31.19 -12.33
N THR A 147 -17.63 30.07 -11.65
CA THR A 147 -18.63 29.09 -11.20
C THR A 147 -19.53 29.72 -10.13
N SER A 148 -20.84 29.43 -10.16
CA SER A 148 -21.78 29.96 -9.18
C SER A 148 -21.43 29.52 -7.73
N PRO A 149 -21.76 30.33 -6.71
CA PRO A 149 -21.53 29.96 -5.31
C PRO A 149 -22.18 28.62 -4.92
N GLU A 150 -23.36 28.33 -5.47
CA GLU A 150 -24.11 27.11 -5.22
C GLU A 150 -23.38 25.89 -5.80
N GLU A 151 -22.90 25.99 -7.04
CA GLU A 151 -22.15 24.92 -7.70
C GLU A 151 -20.79 24.67 -7.02
N ARG A 152 -20.08 25.74 -6.65
CA ARG A 152 -18.83 25.61 -5.88
C ARG A 152 -19.07 24.91 -4.55
N LYS A 153 -20.12 25.29 -3.83
CA LYS A 153 -20.47 24.63 -2.57
C LYS A 153 -20.81 23.16 -2.80
N ALA A 154 -21.61 22.83 -3.81
CA ALA A 154 -21.94 21.45 -4.13
C ALA A 154 -20.69 20.62 -4.46
N ALA A 155 -19.77 21.15 -5.26
CA ALA A 155 -18.52 20.50 -5.61
C ALA A 155 -17.62 20.27 -4.37
N LEU A 156 -17.52 21.28 -3.48
CA LEU A 156 -16.76 21.15 -2.23
C LEU A 156 -17.40 20.16 -1.26
N ASP A 157 -18.72 20.17 -1.12
CA ASP A 157 -19.47 19.21 -0.29
C ASP A 157 -19.28 17.76 -0.82
N ASP A 158 -19.21 17.59 -2.12
CA ASP A 158 -19.00 16.27 -2.74
C ASP A 158 -17.58 15.77 -2.52
N LEU A 159 -16.56 16.62 -2.71
CA LEU A 159 -15.18 16.32 -2.39
C LEU A 159 -14.98 16.04 -0.89
N ALA A 160 -15.68 16.78 -0.03
CA ALA A 160 -15.60 16.58 1.42
C ALA A 160 -16.22 15.25 1.89
N LYS A 161 -17.16 14.67 1.14
CA LYS A 161 -17.68 13.33 1.43
C LYS A 161 -16.64 12.23 1.17
N GLY A 162 -15.68 12.49 0.29
CA GLY A 162 -14.71 11.49 -0.16
C GLY A 162 -15.34 10.27 -0.84
N VAL A 163 -14.52 9.39 -1.33
CA VAL A 163 -14.97 8.10 -1.87
C VAL A 163 -15.04 7.09 -0.73
N GLN A 164 -16.24 6.80 -0.24
CA GLN A 164 -16.42 5.82 0.83
C GLN A 164 -16.45 4.40 0.26
N PHE A 165 -15.31 3.72 0.35
CA PHE A 165 -15.28 2.28 0.08
C PHE A 165 -15.73 1.49 1.30
N SER A 166 -16.68 0.57 1.12
CA SER A 166 -17.02 -0.38 2.17
C SER A 166 -15.81 -1.30 2.48
N ALA A 167 -15.81 -1.93 3.65
CA ALA A 167 -14.75 -2.88 4.01
C ALA A 167 -14.66 -4.04 2.99
N VAL A 168 -15.81 -4.43 2.41
CA VAL A 168 -15.89 -5.49 1.40
C VAL A 168 -15.29 -5.02 0.07
N ASP A 169 -15.60 -3.79 -0.37
CA ASP A 169 -15.02 -3.23 -1.60
C ASP A 169 -13.51 -3.11 -1.49
N ARG A 170 -13.00 -2.62 -0.36
CA ARG A 170 -11.56 -2.53 -0.10
C ARG A 170 -10.87 -3.89 -0.14
N MET A 171 -11.49 -4.91 0.46
CA MET A 171 -10.95 -6.28 0.40
C MET A 171 -10.94 -6.82 -1.03
N HIS A 172 -12.02 -6.63 -1.77
CA HIS A 172 -12.11 -7.07 -3.17
C HIS A 172 -11.06 -6.38 -4.04
N MET A 173 -10.92 -5.07 -3.94
CA MET A 173 -9.92 -4.30 -4.68
C MET A 173 -8.48 -4.70 -4.29
N SER A 174 -8.22 -4.99 -3.01
CA SER A 174 -6.91 -5.48 -2.56
C SER A 174 -6.55 -6.83 -3.18
N ILE A 175 -7.51 -7.74 -3.25
CA ILE A 175 -7.33 -9.06 -3.90
C ILE A 175 -7.08 -8.88 -5.40
N LEU A 176 -7.83 -8.01 -6.07
CA LEU A 176 -7.63 -7.71 -7.50
C LEU A 176 -6.27 -7.08 -7.77
N ALA A 177 -5.84 -6.13 -6.94
CA ALA A 177 -4.53 -5.50 -7.04
C ALA A 177 -3.41 -6.54 -6.93
N LEU A 178 -3.46 -7.39 -5.92
CA LEU A 178 -2.47 -8.45 -5.72
C LEU A 178 -2.47 -9.45 -6.89
N ARG A 179 -3.65 -9.86 -7.37
CA ARG A 179 -3.78 -10.77 -8.52
C ARG A 179 -3.18 -10.18 -9.81
N ASN A 180 -3.30 -8.88 -10.00
CA ASN A 180 -2.74 -8.17 -11.16
C ASN A 180 -1.26 -7.79 -10.99
N GLY A 181 -0.60 -8.30 -9.94
CA GLY A 181 0.83 -8.08 -9.69
C GLY A 181 1.16 -6.70 -9.09
N ALA A 182 0.16 -5.95 -8.62
CA ALA A 182 0.43 -4.69 -7.95
C ALA A 182 1.29 -4.91 -6.69
N GLY A 183 2.36 -4.13 -6.56
CA GLY A 183 3.34 -4.27 -5.48
C GLY A 183 4.15 -5.57 -5.51
N LEU A 184 4.25 -6.27 -6.66
CA LEU A 184 5.14 -7.41 -6.85
C LEU A 184 6.28 -7.01 -7.80
N SER A 185 7.49 -7.00 -7.27
CA SER A 185 8.72 -6.80 -8.03
C SER A 185 9.60 -8.04 -7.99
N ALA A 186 10.59 -8.13 -8.89
CA ALA A 186 11.59 -9.20 -8.83
C ALA A 186 12.35 -9.20 -7.48
N PHE A 187 12.48 -8.03 -6.85
CA PHE A 187 13.06 -7.87 -5.52
C PHE A 187 12.21 -8.52 -4.43
N ASP A 188 10.88 -8.52 -4.56
CA ASP A 188 9.98 -9.16 -3.61
C ASP A 188 10.17 -10.67 -3.59
N LEU A 189 10.44 -11.28 -4.74
CA LEU A 189 10.72 -12.72 -4.83
C LEU A 189 11.96 -13.11 -4.03
N LEU A 190 13.00 -12.27 -4.03
CA LEU A 190 14.19 -12.49 -3.22
C LEU A 190 13.84 -12.47 -1.71
N TRP A 191 13.06 -11.48 -1.27
CA TRP A 191 12.68 -11.35 0.13
C TRP A 191 11.73 -12.45 0.59
N VAL A 192 10.81 -12.88 -0.27
CA VAL A 192 9.94 -14.04 -0.02
C VAL A 192 10.77 -15.32 0.13
N PHE A 193 11.75 -15.52 -0.77
CA PHE A 193 12.67 -16.67 -0.68
C PHE A 193 13.46 -16.67 0.63
N LEU A 194 14.01 -15.52 1.02
CA LEU A 194 14.75 -15.37 2.28
C LEU A 194 13.83 -15.61 3.48
N ALA A 195 12.59 -15.10 3.46
CA ALA A 195 11.60 -15.30 4.52
C ALA A 195 11.27 -16.78 4.71
N VAL A 196 10.92 -17.47 3.62
CA VAL A 196 10.55 -18.89 3.63
C VAL A 196 11.73 -19.75 4.08
N SER A 197 12.95 -19.48 3.56
CA SER A 197 14.15 -20.20 3.93
C SER A 197 14.51 -20.01 5.42
N THR A 198 14.38 -18.78 5.93
CA THR A 198 14.63 -18.46 7.33
C THR A 198 13.59 -19.12 8.25
N ALA A 199 12.31 -19.06 7.89
CA ALA A 199 11.23 -19.70 8.64
C ALA A 199 11.44 -21.22 8.73
N PHE A 200 11.79 -21.84 7.61
CA PHE A 200 12.11 -23.27 7.57
C PHE A 200 13.30 -23.61 8.47
N LYS A 201 14.42 -22.90 8.30
CA LYS A 201 15.66 -23.16 9.05
C LYS A 201 15.46 -23.02 10.55
N LEU A 202 14.78 -21.95 11.01
CA LEU A 202 14.49 -21.72 12.42
C LEU A 202 13.50 -22.76 12.95
N GLY A 203 12.41 -23.03 12.25
CA GLY A 203 11.39 -23.99 12.67
C GLY A 203 11.90 -25.43 12.68
N SER A 204 12.89 -25.78 11.84
CA SER A 204 13.53 -27.09 11.87
C SER A 204 14.54 -27.28 13.01
N GLY A 205 14.84 -26.22 13.76
CA GLY A 205 15.78 -26.27 14.89
C GLY A 205 17.22 -25.93 14.53
N GLY A 206 17.43 -25.41 13.30
CA GLY A 206 18.74 -25.03 12.80
C GLY A 206 19.73 -26.17 12.91
N GLU A 207 19.88 -27.01 11.89
CA GLU A 207 21.00 -27.97 11.90
C GLU A 207 22.31 -27.21 12.03
N SER A 208 22.87 -27.25 13.22
CA SER A 208 24.27 -26.95 13.46
C SER A 208 25.07 -28.12 12.87
N SER A 209 25.37 -28.06 11.57
CA SER A 209 26.44 -28.87 10.99
C SER A 209 27.78 -28.25 11.29
#